data_e4e0556b79fc6dd06fd5bc87322249f0
#
_entry.id   e4e0556b79fc6dd06fd5bc87322249f0
#
_cell.length_a   1.000
_cell.length_b   1.000
_cell.length_c   1.000
_cell.angle_alpha   90.00
_cell.angle_beta   90.00
_cell.angle_gamma   90.00
#
_symmetry.space_group_name_H-M   'P 1'
#
loop_
_entity.id
_entity.type
_entity.pdbx_description
1 polymer ?
#
loop_
_entity_poly.entity_id
_entity_poly.type
_entity_poly.pdbx_seq_one_letter_code
_entity_poly.pdbx_strand_id
1 'polypeptide(L)'
;MITTLRRPRLLARAAKFGAQDYDRDRHLQRVLGYGSLPGTGSALVRLLEMEREVNAQRLAEDAAYSLVRHLDLLIALLGEAQLFKASRATQYQ
;
A
#
# COMPACT_ATOMS: atom_id res chain seq x y z
N MET A 1 -2.88 14.98 -7.39
CA MET A 1 -2.10 16.06 -6.79
C MET A 1 -1.30 15.56 -5.60
N ILE A 2 -0.12 16.03 -5.49
CA ILE A 2 0.79 15.59 -4.43
C ILE A 2 0.20 15.78 -3.05
N THR A 3 -0.51 16.88 -2.85
CA THR A 3 -1.09 17.18 -1.54
C THR A 3 -2.06 16.13 -1.06
N THR A 4 -2.75 15.45 -1.98
CA THR A 4 -3.71 14.42 -1.61
C THR A 4 -3.02 13.15 -1.10
N LEU A 5 -1.73 13.01 -1.37
CA LEU A 5 -0.96 11.85 -0.95
C LEU A 5 -0.09 12.13 0.27
N ARG A 6 -0.28 13.30 0.89
CA ARG A 6 0.49 13.66 2.07
C ARG A 6 0.18 12.75 3.24
N ARG A 7 1.24 12.25 3.83
CA ARG A 7 1.13 11.38 5.01
C ARG A 7 2.17 11.82 6.02
N PRO A 8 1.98 11.50 7.30
CA PRO A 8 3.00 11.83 8.30
C PRO A 8 4.36 11.27 7.90
N ARG A 9 5.38 12.06 8.13
CA ARG A 9 6.74 11.73 7.70
C ARG A 9 7.21 10.40 8.25
N LEU A 10 6.97 10.16 9.54
CA LEU A 10 7.37 8.91 10.17
C LEU A 10 6.65 7.71 9.56
N LEU A 11 5.38 7.86 9.27
CA LEU A 11 4.60 6.80 8.66
C LEU A 11 5.14 6.46 7.27
N ALA A 12 5.41 7.48 6.48
CA ALA A 12 5.95 7.29 5.14
C ALA A 12 7.33 6.63 5.16
N ARG A 13 8.18 7.03 6.11
CA ARG A 13 9.51 6.45 6.25
C ARG A 13 9.44 4.99 6.69
N ALA A 14 8.59 4.70 7.65
CA ALA A 14 8.40 3.33 8.11
C ALA A 14 7.89 2.44 6.98
N ALA A 15 6.99 2.97 6.15
CA ALA A 15 6.48 2.22 5.00
C ALA A 15 7.57 1.93 3.98
N LYS A 16 8.40 2.91 3.67
CA LYS A 16 9.52 2.71 2.74
C LYS A 16 10.50 1.67 3.25
N PHE A 17 10.78 1.73 4.54
CA PHE A 17 11.66 0.76 5.17
C PHE A 17 11.07 -0.65 5.10
N GLY A 18 9.80 -0.78 5.46
CA GLY A 18 9.12 -2.07 5.43
C GLY A 18 8.97 -2.65 4.03
N ALA A 19 8.86 -1.77 3.03
CA ALA A 19 8.70 -2.22 1.64
C ALA A 19 9.95 -2.89 1.08
N GLN A 20 11.10 -2.70 1.71
CA GLN A 20 12.34 -3.36 1.27
C GLN A 20 12.24 -4.88 1.38
N ASP A 21 11.48 -5.36 2.34
CA ASP A 21 11.29 -6.79 2.55
C ASP A 21 9.91 -7.26 2.10
N TYR A 22 9.27 -6.50 1.23
CA TYR A 22 7.92 -6.81 0.80
C TYR A 22 7.87 -8.16 0.09
N ASP A 23 6.98 -9.02 0.56
CA ASP A 23 6.68 -10.31 -0.02
C ASP A 23 5.19 -10.33 -0.33
N ARG A 24 4.87 -10.34 -1.62
CA ARG A 24 3.52 -10.27 -2.12
C ARG A 24 2.61 -11.33 -1.51
N ASP A 25 3.09 -12.57 -1.49
CA ASP A 25 2.27 -13.67 -1.00
C ASP A 25 1.87 -13.50 0.47
N ARG A 26 2.78 -12.99 1.28
CA ARG A 26 2.53 -12.80 2.70
C ARG A 26 1.79 -11.49 2.99
N HIS A 27 2.34 -10.39 2.47
CA HIS A 27 1.85 -9.05 2.83
C HIS A 27 0.52 -8.74 2.19
N LEU A 28 0.36 -9.08 0.90
CA LEU A 28 -0.85 -8.75 0.19
C LEU A 28 -2.04 -9.56 0.69
N GLN A 29 -1.82 -10.83 1.03
CA GLN A 29 -2.88 -11.64 1.61
C GLN A 29 -3.36 -11.09 2.94
N ARG A 30 -2.43 -10.61 3.75
CA ARG A 30 -2.79 -10.02 5.04
C ARG A 30 -3.68 -8.79 4.89
N VAL A 31 -3.44 -8.01 3.83
CA VAL A 31 -4.17 -6.77 3.61
C VAL A 31 -5.47 -6.98 2.85
N LEU A 32 -5.45 -7.81 1.81
CA LEU A 32 -6.61 -8.03 0.94
C LEU A 32 -7.45 -9.24 1.32
N GLY A 33 -6.95 -10.06 2.24
CA GLY A 33 -7.63 -11.29 2.61
C GLY A 33 -7.07 -12.47 1.85
N TYR A 34 -7.45 -13.67 2.28
CA TYR A 34 -6.93 -14.89 1.71
C TYR A 34 -7.68 -15.25 0.44
N GLY A 35 -6.97 -15.91 -0.46
CA GLY A 35 -7.51 -16.34 -1.74
C GLY A 35 -6.54 -16.06 -2.86
N SER A 36 -7.04 -16.07 -4.09
CA SER A 36 -6.23 -15.71 -5.26
C SER A 36 -5.85 -14.24 -5.20
N LEU A 37 -4.57 -13.97 -5.35
CA LEU A 37 -4.09 -12.59 -5.37
C LEU A 37 -4.26 -11.99 -6.76
N PRO A 38 -4.72 -10.72 -6.84
CA PRO A 38 -4.82 -10.04 -8.12
C PRO A 38 -3.44 -9.69 -8.66
N GLY A 39 -3.36 -9.35 -9.93
CA GLY A 39 -2.14 -8.81 -10.51
C GLY A 39 -1.78 -7.47 -9.89
N THR A 40 -0.55 -7.01 -10.15
CA THR A 40 -0.04 -5.80 -9.50
C THR A 40 -0.87 -4.56 -9.81
N GLY A 41 -1.33 -4.41 -11.05
CA GLY A 41 -2.15 -3.24 -11.42
C GLY A 41 -3.47 -3.20 -10.66
N SER A 42 -4.18 -4.33 -10.62
CA SER A 42 -5.45 -4.43 -9.90
C SER A 42 -5.24 -4.25 -8.41
N ALA A 43 -4.16 -4.82 -7.88
CA ALA A 43 -3.84 -4.69 -6.46
C ALA A 43 -3.60 -3.22 -6.09
N LEU A 44 -2.88 -2.49 -6.94
CA LEU A 44 -2.60 -1.07 -6.69
C LEU A 44 -3.87 -0.26 -6.60
N VAL A 45 -4.82 -0.47 -7.53
CA VAL A 45 -6.08 0.26 -7.50
C VAL A 45 -6.82 0.01 -6.19
N ARG A 46 -6.91 -1.26 -5.81
CA ARG A 46 -7.62 -1.64 -4.60
C ARG A 46 -6.94 -1.10 -3.34
N LEU A 47 -5.61 -1.20 -3.30
CA LEU A 47 -4.85 -0.70 -2.15
C LEU A 47 -4.98 0.81 -2.01
N LEU A 48 -4.99 1.54 -3.12
CA LEU A 48 -5.18 2.99 -3.09
C LEU A 48 -6.53 3.36 -2.49
N GLU A 49 -7.58 2.64 -2.88
CA GLU A 49 -8.90 2.89 -2.33
C GLU A 49 -8.95 2.65 -0.84
N MET A 50 -8.38 1.52 -0.41
CA MET A 50 -8.36 1.17 1.00
C MET A 50 -7.53 2.16 1.82
N GLU A 51 -6.40 2.57 1.27
CA GLU A 51 -5.53 3.52 1.97
C GLU A 51 -6.20 4.89 2.10
N ARG A 52 -6.93 5.32 1.09
CA ARG A 52 -7.68 6.58 1.17
C ARG A 52 -8.70 6.55 2.29
N GLU A 53 -9.40 5.43 2.43
CA GLU A 53 -10.39 5.28 3.50
C GLU A 53 -9.74 5.34 4.87
N VAL A 54 -8.64 4.61 5.03
CA VAL A 54 -7.93 4.60 6.31
C VAL A 54 -7.36 5.98 6.62
N ASN A 55 -6.82 6.65 5.61
CA ASN A 55 -6.29 7.99 5.83
C ASN A 55 -7.39 8.99 6.17
N ALA A 56 -8.57 8.83 5.61
CA ALA A 56 -9.72 9.66 5.98
C ALA A 56 -10.08 9.45 7.45
N GLN A 57 -10.01 8.22 7.94
CA GLN A 57 -10.22 7.94 9.36
C GLN A 57 -9.18 8.65 10.20
N ARG A 58 -7.92 8.65 9.77
CA ARG A 58 -6.85 9.33 10.50
C ARG A 58 -7.15 10.83 10.62
N LEU A 59 -7.51 11.45 9.50
CA LEU A 59 -7.78 12.89 9.48
C LEU A 59 -9.02 13.27 10.31
N ALA A 60 -9.99 12.37 10.37
CA ALA A 60 -11.20 12.57 11.15
C ALA A 60 -11.04 12.19 12.62
N GLU A 61 -9.87 11.69 12.99
CA GLU A 61 -9.60 11.20 14.36
C GLU A 61 -10.61 10.15 14.78
N ASP A 62 -10.97 9.29 13.83
CA ASP A 62 -11.93 8.21 14.03
C ASP A 62 -11.32 7.16 14.96
N ALA A 63 -12.11 6.71 15.93
CA ALA A 63 -11.66 5.69 16.87
C ALA A 63 -11.33 4.37 16.18
N ALA A 64 -11.87 4.12 15.00
CA ALA A 64 -11.61 2.91 14.22
C ALA A 64 -10.27 2.95 13.49
N TYR A 65 -9.61 4.10 13.46
CA TYR A 65 -8.33 4.21 12.76
C TYR A 65 -7.28 3.31 13.41
N SER A 66 -6.56 2.56 12.58
CA SER A 66 -5.47 1.70 13.03
C SER A 66 -4.18 2.12 12.32
N LEU A 67 -3.20 2.53 13.12
CA LEU A 67 -1.88 2.88 12.60
C LEU A 67 -1.20 1.67 11.94
N VAL A 68 -1.33 0.50 12.57
CA VAL A 68 -0.73 -0.73 12.04
C VAL A 68 -1.34 -1.08 10.69
N ARG A 69 -2.66 -1.00 10.56
CA ARG A 69 -3.32 -1.27 9.29
C ARG A 69 -2.91 -0.25 8.23
N HIS A 70 -2.81 1.01 8.60
CA HIS A 70 -2.38 2.05 7.67
C HIS A 70 -0.96 1.79 7.16
N LEU A 71 -0.06 1.41 8.08
CA LEU A 71 1.31 1.08 7.71
C LEU A 71 1.36 -0.12 6.78
N ASP A 72 0.60 -1.18 7.08
CA ASP A 72 0.54 -2.36 6.22
C ASP A 72 0.07 -2.01 4.80
N LEU A 73 -0.94 -1.14 4.70
CA LEU A 73 -1.44 -0.70 3.40
C LEU A 73 -0.39 0.06 2.62
N LEU A 74 0.33 0.95 3.28
CA LEU A 74 1.38 1.74 2.63
C LEU A 74 2.55 0.87 2.20
N ILE A 75 2.93 -0.11 3.01
CA ILE A 75 3.99 -1.04 2.64
C ILE A 75 3.59 -1.82 1.38
N ALA A 76 2.37 -2.33 1.36
CA ALA A 76 1.87 -3.07 0.21
C ALA A 76 1.80 -2.19 -1.04
N LEU A 77 1.35 -0.94 -0.88
CA LEU A 77 1.31 0.01 -2.00
C LEU A 77 2.68 0.23 -2.61
N LEU A 78 3.68 0.49 -1.76
CA LEU A 78 5.04 0.72 -2.24
C LEU A 78 5.61 -0.53 -2.89
N GLY A 79 5.38 -1.69 -2.28
CA GLY A 79 5.86 -2.95 -2.82
C GLY A 79 5.24 -3.29 -4.17
N GLU A 80 3.91 -3.16 -4.28
CA GLU A 80 3.22 -3.44 -5.53
C GLU A 80 3.61 -2.43 -6.62
N ALA A 81 3.82 -1.17 -6.25
CA ALA A 81 4.25 -0.16 -7.20
C ALA A 81 5.61 -0.50 -7.78
N GLN A 82 6.53 -0.98 -6.96
CA GLN A 82 7.85 -1.39 -7.45
C GLN A 82 7.75 -2.58 -8.40
N LEU A 83 6.92 -3.56 -8.05
CA LEU A 83 6.70 -4.72 -8.90
C LEU A 83 6.05 -4.34 -10.22
N PHE A 84 5.10 -3.43 -10.18
CA PHE A 84 4.42 -2.95 -11.38
C PHE A 84 5.40 -2.24 -12.31
N LYS A 85 6.26 -1.38 -11.75
CA LYS A 85 7.29 -0.68 -12.52
C LYS A 85 8.25 -1.67 -13.17
N ALA A 86 8.71 -2.65 -12.41
CA ALA A 86 9.65 -3.64 -12.92
C ALA A 86 9.03 -4.46 -14.06
N SER A 87 7.77 -4.83 -13.91
CA SER A 87 7.04 -5.57 -14.92
C SER A 87 6.91 -4.77 -16.22
N ARG A 88 6.60 -3.48 -16.12
CA ARG A 88 6.48 -2.63 -17.30
C ARG A 88 7.82 -2.41 -17.98
N ALA A 89 8.87 -2.23 -17.19
CA ALA A 89 10.21 -2.06 -17.76
C ALA A 89 10.62 -3.29 -18.54
N THR A 90 10.29 -4.49 -18.05
CA THR A 90 10.59 -5.74 -18.73
C THR A 90 9.86 -5.85 -20.06
N GLN A 91 8.65 -5.34 -20.15
CA GLN A 91 7.85 -5.42 -21.36
C GLN A 91 8.46 -4.66 -22.54
N TYR A 92 9.30 -3.68 -22.27
CA TYR A 92 9.88 -2.85 -23.31
C TYR A 92 11.27 -3.32 -23.74
N GLN A 93 11.70 -4.45 -23.27
CA GLN A 93 12.94 -5.08 -23.71
C GLN A 93 12.65 -6.19 -24.72
#